data_4c554076f73386abdc100276f29b2bb6
#
_entry.id   4c554076f73386abdc100276f29b2bb6
#
_cell.length_a   1.000
_cell.length_b   1.000
_cell.length_c   1.000
_cell.angle_alpha   90.00
_cell.angle_beta   90.00
_cell.angle_gamma   90.00
#
_symmetry.space_group_name_H-M   'P 1'
#
loop_
_entity.id
_entity.type
_entity.pdbx_description
1 polymer ?
#
loop_
_entity_poly.entity_id
_entity_poly.type
_entity_poly.pdbx_seq_one_letter_code
_entity_poly.pdbx_strand_id
1 'polypeptide(L)'
;MKNFFSFKDVFSPKLFTTLRSYSKERFLEDALAGWIVAVVAIPLAIAFGISSGVGPTEGLVTAIIAGFIISAFGGSKVQIGGPTGAFIVIIYGIIQQHGLTGLLIATIMAGILLILMGLFKLGNVIKFVPYPVIVGFTAGIAVTIFSTQMNDLFGMGIQDAPADFIHKWICYFEHWRDINWWAFAVGIASLLIIIFSTKINKKIPGSLVAIVLMTLVVWLLRKFGGITSITTIGDLYTLPSGMPTPHLPALNLEEGKTWINLIQDLFPSAFTIAMLGAIESLLSAMVADGVIGDKHNSNTELIAQGLANVVTPFFGGIPATGAIARTMANINNGGRTPVAGIVHAAMLLLVLICFGPLVGMIPMACLAGVLLVVSYNMAGIRSVIGLSKAPKSDFIVMIVTFVLTVIFDLTIAIEVGLLLAVILFLKRTNEATVIRSFSDEIDPTQQTDIRLHGNDLEKLHIPPYTEVYEIDGPYFFGIANKFDELSQRIGSEDQKVRILRMRKVSFMDSTGLHNLEELYLRSKRCGMTLVLSGVNEQVYHTLEKAGLVAMIGKENVRNHINGALARAEELVASESAK
;
A
#
# COMPACT_ATOMS: atom_id res chain seq x y z
N MET A 1 -2.48 -18.94 28.93
CA MET A 1 -1.70 -17.94 28.18
C MET A 1 -0.61 -18.65 27.42
N LYS A 2 -0.91 -19.14 26.21
CA LYS A 2 0.11 -19.74 25.31
C LYS A 2 0.98 -18.62 24.78
N ASN A 3 2.31 -18.80 24.85
CA ASN A 3 3.39 -17.89 24.48
C ASN A 3 3.04 -16.96 23.30
N PHE A 4 2.70 -15.71 23.60
CA PHE A 4 2.31 -14.70 22.59
C PHE A 4 3.51 -14.21 21.76
N PHE A 5 4.74 -14.54 22.16
CA PHE A 5 5.97 -14.10 21.50
C PHE A 5 7.01 -15.22 21.40
N SER A 6 6.89 -16.05 20.34
CA SER A 6 8.10 -16.69 19.83
C SER A 6 8.75 -15.73 18.83
N PHE A 7 9.90 -15.16 19.17
CA PHE A 7 10.65 -14.24 18.30
C PHE A 7 10.98 -14.88 16.94
N LYS A 8 11.14 -16.21 16.90
CA LYS A 8 11.34 -16.99 15.66
C LYS A 8 10.15 -16.94 14.71
N ASP A 9 8.92 -16.78 15.23
CA ASP A 9 7.71 -16.70 14.39
C ASP A 9 7.55 -15.33 13.76
N VAL A 10 8.16 -14.31 14.35
CA VAL A 10 8.08 -12.90 13.90
C VAL A 10 9.25 -12.53 13.01
N PHE A 11 10.45 -13.00 13.35
CA PHE A 11 11.68 -12.69 12.62
C PHE A 11 12.38 -13.96 12.15
N SER A 12 12.25 -14.26 10.87
CA SER A 12 12.81 -15.44 10.19
C SER A 12 13.33 -15.04 8.80
N PRO A 13 14.54 -14.45 8.71
CA PRO A 13 15.12 -14.04 7.44
C PRO A 13 15.29 -15.21 6.48
N LYS A 14 14.89 -15.00 5.23
CA LYS A 14 14.94 -16.05 4.19
C LYS A 14 16.36 -16.44 3.80
N LEU A 15 17.35 -15.59 4.00
CA LEU A 15 18.76 -15.90 3.73
C LEU A 15 19.22 -17.15 4.49
N PHE A 16 18.95 -17.21 5.80
CA PHE A 16 19.41 -18.32 6.63
C PHE A 16 18.76 -19.65 6.28
N THR A 17 17.51 -19.63 5.82
CA THR A 17 16.82 -20.86 5.36
C THR A 17 17.34 -21.29 4.00
N THR A 18 17.66 -20.34 3.12
CA THR A 18 18.12 -20.61 1.75
C THR A 18 19.55 -21.16 1.72
N LEU A 19 20.44 -20.62 2.56
CA LEU A 19 21.85 -21.04 2.59
C LEU A 19 22.05 -22.50 2.98
N ARG A 20 21.07 -23.14 3.65
CA ARG A 20 21.17 -24.56 4.05
C ARG A 20 21.18 -25.55 2.86
N SER A 21 20.62 -25.15 1.73
CA SER A 21 20.52 -25.98 0.52
C SER A 21 21.05 -25.27 -0.73
N TYR A 22 22.07 -24.42 -0.54
CA TYR A 22 22.56 -23.55 -1.61
C TYR A 22 23.63 -24.24 -2.45
N SER A 23 23.46 -24.23 -3.80
CA SER A 23 24.40 -24.84 -4.74
C SER A 23 25.28 -23.81 -5.46
N LYS A 24 26.41 -24.26 -6.03
CA LYS A 24 27.32 -23.39 -6.83
C LYS A 24 26.63 -22.89 -8.12
N GLU A 25 25.81 -23.70 -8.73
CA GLU A 25 25.05 -23.31 -9.95
C GLU A 25 24.08 -22.18 -9.62
N ARG A 26 23.38 -22.32 -8.48
CA ARG A 26 22.46 -21.26 -8.00
C ARG A 26 23.19 -19.96 -7.66
N PHE A 27 24.40 -20.06 -7.14
CA PHE A 27 25.24 -18.88 -6.90
C PHE A 27 25.54 -18.11 -8.20
N LEU A 28 25.87 -18.80 -9.28
CA LEU A 28 26.17 -18.17 -10.55
C LEU A 28 24.93 -17.48 -11.14
N GLU A 29 23.75 -18.12 -11.06
CA GLU A 29 22.49 -17.52 -11.51
C GLU A 29 22.16 -16.25 -10.69
N ASP A 30 22.23 -16.33 -9.37
CA ASP A 30 21.96 -15.20 -8.48
C ASP A 30 23.00 -14.08 -8.67
N ALA A 31 24.26 -14.41 -8.87
CA ALA A 31 25.33 -13.44 -9.10
C ALA A 31 25.12 -12.69 -10.42
N LEU A 32 24.78 -13.39 -11.50
CA LEU A 32 24.46 -12.76 -12.78
C LEU A 32 23.22 -11.87 -12.68
N ALA A 33 22.15 -12.35 -12.01
CA ALA A 33 20.95 -11.56 -11.77
C ALA A 33 21.26 -10.30 -10.97
N GLY A 34 22.00 -10.44 -9.86
CA GLY A 34 22.42 -9.32 -9.01
C GLY A 34 23.25 -8.28 -9.75
N TRP A 35 24.17 -8.72 -10.60
CA TRP A 35 24.96 -7.84 -11.49
C TRP A 35 24.05 -7.03 -12.42
N ILE A 36 23.16 -7.71 -13.17
CA ILE A 36 22.26 -7.05 -14.12
C ILE A 36 21.36 -6.04 -13.40
N VAL A 37 20.83 -6.41 -12.24
CA VAL A 37 20.00 -5.50 -11.45
C VAL A 37 20.78 -4.31 -10.91
N ALA A 38 22.05 -4.48 -10.52
CA ALA A 38 22.92 -3.37 -10.11
C ALA A 38 23.09 -2.35 -11.23
N VAL A 39 23.37 -2.82 -12.44
CA VAL A 39 23.52 -1.97 -13.63
C VAL A 39 22.24 -1.17 -13.92
N VAL A 40 21.05 -1.78 -13.75
CA VAL A 40 19.76 -1.10 -13.90
C VAL A 40 19.52 -0.08 -12.79
N ALA A 41 19.98 -0.39 -11.58
CA ALA A 41 19.69 0.41 -10.39
C ALA A 41 20.56 1.68 -10.30
N ILE A 42 21.77 1.70 -10.88
CA ILE A 42 22.67 2.86 -10.82
C ILE A 42 21.99 4.15 -11.26
N PRO A 43 21.45 4.25 -12.50
CA PRO A 43 20.82 5.47 -12.95
C PRO A 43 19.60 5.86 -12.09
N LEU A 44 18.82 4.89 -11.66
CA LEU A 44 17.63 5.14 -10.84
C LEU A 44 18.00 5.65 -9.46
N ALA A 45 19.01 5.06 -8.81
CA ALA A 45 19.45 5.50 -7.48
C ALA A 45 19.99 6.93 -7.51
N ILE A 46 20.80 7.25 -8.52
CA ILE A 46 21.34 8.59 -8.74
C ILE A 46 20.19 9.59 -8.96
N ALA A 47 19.31 9.28 -9.91
CA ALA A 47 18.21 10.15 -10.27
C ALA A 47 17.24 10.38 -9.09
N PHE A 48 16.94 9.37 -8.30
CA PHE A 48 16.09 9.52 -7.10
C PHE A 48 16.75 10.36 -6.01
N GLY A 49 18.07 10.22 -5.79
CA GLY A 49 18.80 11.09 -4.87
C GLY A 49 18.73 12.56 -5.28
N ILE A 50 19.08 12.86 -6.53
CA ILE A 50 19.07 14.22 -7.08
C ILE A 50 17.65 14.81 -7.02
N SER A 51 16.65 14.08 -7.52
CA SER A 51 15.25 14.58 -7.55
C SER A 51 14.63 14.75 -6.17
N SER A 52 15.19 14.08 -5.17
CA SER A 52 14.81 14.25 -3.76
C SER A 52 15.47 15.47 -3.10
N GLY A 53 16.32 16.21 -3.80
CA GLY A 53 17.00 17.38 -3.29
C GLY A 53 18.21 17.08 -2.40
N VAL A 54 18.74 15.85 -2.45
CA VAL A 54 19.97 15.48 -1.71
C VAL A 54 21.16 15.44 -2.69
N GLY A 55 21.47 14.32 -3.23
CA GLY A 55 22.55 14.18 -4.20
C GLY A 55 22.66 12.76 -4.76
N PRO A 56 23.51 12.57 -5.77
CA PRO A 56 23.70 11.28 -6.42
C PRO A 56 24.31 10.24 -5.47
N THR A 57 25.18 10.69 -4.56
CA THR A 57 25.87 9.82 -3.59
C THR A 57 24.90 9.22 -2.60
N GLU A 58 24.00 10.03 -2.04
CA GLU A 58 23.01 9.63 -1.04
C GLU A 58 22.06 8.58 -1.62
N GLY A 59 21.67 8.73 -2.89
CA GLY A 59 20.87 7.75 -3.60
C GLY A 59 21.61 6.40 -3.77
N LEU A 60 22.88 6.43 -4.19
CA LEU A 60 23.70 5.22 -4.34
C LEU A 60 23.97 4.56 -3.01
N VAL A 61 24.37 5.32 -1.98
CA VAL A 61 24.59 4.80 -0.62
C VAL A 61 23.34 4.13 -0.08
N THR A 62 22.19 4.72 -0.30
CA THR A 62 20.91 4.10 0.08
C THR A 62 20.70 2.76 -0.63
N ALA A 63 20.94 2.68 -1.94
CA ALA A 63 20.80 1.44 -2.68
C ALA A 63 21.77 0.36 -2.21
N ILE A 64 22.98 0.74 -1.77
CA ILE A 64 24.00 -0.17 -1.24
C ILE A 64 23.60 -0.67 0.16
N ILE A 65 23.44 0.23 1.11
CA ILE A 65 23.24 -0.11 2.53
C ILE A 65 21.85 -0.74 2.74
N ALA A 66 20.78 -0.06 2.31
CA ALA A 66 19.45 -0.59 2.46
C ALA A 66 19.23 -1.84 1.61
N GLY A 67 19.75 -1.88 0.38
CA GLY A 67 19.67 -3.05 -0.49
C GLY A 67 20.31 -4.28 0.13
N PHE A 68 21.49 -4.11 0.78
CA PHE A 68 22.15 -5.18 1.52
C PHE A 68 21.31 -5.65 2.72
N ILE A 69 20.86 -4.72 3.57
CA ILE A 69 20.12 -5.06 4.80
C ILE A 69 18.81 -5.76 4.48
N ILE A 70 18.03 -5.23 3.51
CA ILE A 70 16.75 -5.79 3.10
C ILE A 70 16.95 -7.20 2.53
N SER A 71 17.98 -7.41 1.71
CA SER A 71 18.28 -8.74 1.16
C SER A 71 18.78 -9.73 2.22
N ALA A 72 19.62 -9.29 3.16
CA ALA A 72 20.19 -10.16 4.18
C ALA A 72 19.17 -10.56 5.25
N PHE A 73 18.32 -9.64 5.68
CA PHE A 73 17.38 -9.82 6.79
C PHE A 73 15.91 -9.89 6.37
N GLY A 74 15.59 -9.75 5.09
CA GLY A 74 14.24 -9.71 4.56
C GLY A 74 13.46 -11.02 4.67
N GLY A 75 12.15 -10.89 4.63
CA GLY A 75 11.19 -11.99 4.61
C GLY A 75 10.90 -12.52 3.22
N SER A 76 11.37 -11.88 2.15
CA SER A 76 11.27 -12.32 0.76
C SER A 76 12.59 -12.91 0.27
N LYS A 77 12.53 -13.90 -0.64
CA LYS A 77 13.75 -14.50 -1.22
C LYS A 77 14.39 -13.65 -2.32
N VAL A 78 13.63 -12.77 -2.96
CA VAL A 78 14.04 -12.13 -4.22
C VAL A 78 13.93 -10.62 -4.20
N GLN A 79 13.47 -10.04 -3.09
CA GLN A 79 13.25 -8.61 -2.99
C GLN A 79 14.55 -7.83 -3.07
N ILE A 80 14.55 -6.76 -3.88
CA ILE A 80 15.63 -5.80 -3.99
C ILE A 80 15.14 -4.47 -3.40
N GLY A 81 15.83 -4.00 -2.37
CA GLY A 81 15.53 -2.73 -1.73
C GLY A 81 16.41 -1.58 -2.22
N GLY A 82 16.03 -0.36 -1.83
CA GLY A 82 16.77 0.86 -2.12
C GLY A 82 15.87 2.09 -2.24
N PRO A 83 16.38 3.24 -2.70
CA PRO A 83 15.56 4.44 -2.88
C PRO A 83 14.52 4.20 -3.98
N THR A 84 13.32 4.77 -3.83
CA THR A 84 12.23 4.67 -4.81
C THR A 84 11.70 6.04 -5.18
N GLY A 85 11.07 6.13 -6.37
CA GLY A 85 10.44 7.35 -6.82
C GLY A 85 9.30 7.84 -5.91
N ALA A 86 8.67 6.94 -5.18
CA ALA A 86 7.58 7.28 -4.26
C ALA A 86 8.02 8.18 -3.10
N PHE A 87 9.28 8.11 -2.70
CA PHE A 87 9.80 8.95 -1.63
C PHE A 87 10.28 10.34 -2.09
N ILE A 88 10.44 10.59 -3.40
CA ILE A 88 11.00 11.86 -3.90
C ILE A 88 10.29 13.07 -3.29
N VAL A 89 8.97 13.08 -3.38
CA VAL A 89 8.14 14.24 -2.97
C VAL A 89 8.23 14.49 -1.47
N ILE A 90 8.11 13.41 -0.66
CA ILE A 90 8.15 13.53 0.79
C ILE A 90 9.55 13.92 1.29
N ILE A 91 10.60 13.35 0.70
CA ILE A 91 11.98 13.70 1.03
C ILE A 91 12.24 15.18 0.71
N TYR A 92 11.86 15.61 -0.49
CA TYR A 92 12.02 17.02 -0.90
C TYR A 92 11.27 17.96 0.03
N GLY A 93 10.02 17.64 0.40
CA GLY A 93 9.23 18.43 1.34
C GLY A 93 9.86 18.54 2.74
N ILE A 94 10.40 17.44 3.27
CA ILE A 94 11.08 17.43 4.57
C ILE A 94 12.36 18.28 4.52
N ILE A 95 13.14 18.17 3.44
CA ILE A 95 14.37 18.95 3.28
C ILE A 95 14.08 20.45 3.24
N GLN A 96 13.05 20.87 2.53
CA GLN A 96 12.65 22.28 2.44
C GLN A 96 12.20 22.84 3.79
N GLN A 97 11.56 22.06 4.63
CA GLN A 97 11.01 22.50 5.92
C GLN A 97 11.97 22.31 7.10
N HIS A 98 12.72 21.21 7.12
CA HIS A 98 13.51 20.78 8.28
C HIS A 98 14.97 20.47 7.94
N GLY A 99 15.39 20.70 6.70
CA GLY A 99 16.74 20.43 6.24
C GLY A 99 17.10 18.93 6.22
N LEU A 100 18.37 18.66 5.96
CA LEU A 100 18.90 17.30 5.88
C LEU A 100 18.83 16.56 7.24
N THR A 101 19.08 17.28 8.34
CA THR A 101 18.99 16.71 9.71
C THR A 101 17.56 16.22 10.00
N GLY A 102 16.54 17.01 9.64
CA GLY A 102 15.14 16.59 9.79
C GLY A 102 14.82 15.33 8.99
N LEU A 103 15.34 15.21 7.76
CA LEU A 103 15.18 14.01 6.94
C LEU A 103 15.78 12.77 7.60
N LEU A 104 17.01 12.87 8.12
CA LEU A 104 17.70 11.76 8.76
C LEU A 104 16.95 11.26 10.00
N ILE A 105 16.45 12.19 10.83
CA ILE A 105 15.65 11.87 12.03
C ILE A 105 14.32 11.23 11.62
N ALA A 106 13.60 11.82 10.66
CA ALA A 106 12.34 11.26 10.17
C ALA A 106 12.52 9.84 9.60
N THR A 107 13.64 9.58 8.91
CA THR A 107 13.97 8.25 8.36
C THR A 107 14.22 7.24 9.48
N ILE A 108 14.98 7.62 10.52
CA ILE A 108 15.21 6.75 11.69
C ILE A 108 13.89 6.47 12.41
N MET A 109 13.06 7.49 12.63
CA MET A 109 11.74 7.33 13.25
C MET A 109 10.85 6.39 12.43
N ALA A 110 10.83 6.55 11.12
CA ALA A 110 10.09 5.67 10.21
C ALA A 110 10.61 4.22 10.29
N GLY A 111 11.93 4.04 10.37
CA GLY A 111 12.55 2.73 10.55
C GLY A 111 12.13 2.07 11.86
N ILE A 112 12.07 2.81 12.97
CA ILE A 112 11.58 2.33 14.26
C ILE A 112 10.10 1.94 14.17
N LEU A 113 9.26 2.76 13.52
CA LEU A 113 7.85 2.45 13.31
C LEU A 113 7.67 1.15 12.52
N LEU A 114 8.44 0.93 11.45
CA LEU A 114 8.42 -0.30 10.65
C LEU A 114 8.82 -1.52 11.47
N ILE A 115 9.85 -1.41 12.32
CA ILE A 115 10.25 -2.50 13.24
C ILE A 115 9.11 -2.82 14.20
N LEU A 116 8.50 -1.81 14.81
CA LEU A 116 7.37 -1.99 15.71
C LEU A 116 6.18 -2.64 14.99
N MET A 117 5.85 -2.19 13.78
CA MET A 117 4.79 -2.80 12.97
C MET A 117 5.07 -4.28 12.71
N GLY A 118 6.30 -4.65 12.39
CA GLY A 118 6.71 -6.04 12.21
C GLY A 118 6.60 -6.86 13.50
N LEU A 119 7.08 -6.33 14.64
CA LEU A 119 7.01 -6.97 15.96
C LEU A 119 5.56 -7.19 16.43
N PHE A 120 4.68 -6.23 16.23
CA PHE A 120 3.25 -6.32 16.54
C PHE A 120 2.44 -7.13 15.51
N LYS A 121 3.12 -7.76 14.53
CA LYS A 121 2.50 -8.59 13.48
C LYS A 121 1.51 -7.84 12.57
N LEU A 122 1.74 -6.54 12.39
CA LEU A 122 0.89 -5.68 11.55
C LEU A 122 1.14 -5.87 10.04
N GLY A 123 2.09 -6.72 9.62
CA GLY A 123 2.34 -7.01 8.20
C GLY A 123 1.11 -7.56 7.46
N ASN A 124 0.16 -8.17 8.17
CA ASN A 124 -1.11 -8.59 7.58
C ASN A 124 -2.15 -7.46 7.49
N VAL A 125 -2.03 -6.41 8.31
CA VAL A 125 -2.98 -5.29 8.35
C VAL A 125 -2.85 -4.42 7.10
N ILE A 126 -1.63 -4.28 6.57
CA ILE A 126 -1.37 -3.49 5.35
C ILE A 126 -2.11 -4.04 4.12
N LYS A 127 -2.45 -5.34 4.12
CA LYS A 127 -3.30 -5.94 3.08
C LYS A 127 -4.71 -5.34 3.02
N PHE A 128 -5.13 -4.61 4.05
CA PHE A 128 -6.42 -3.92 4.09
C PHE A 128 -6.38 -2.52 3.47
N VAL A 129 -5.22 -2.03 3.01
CA VAL A 129 -5.17 -0.77 2.26
C VAL A 129 -5.91 -0.96 0.93
N PRO A 130 -6.97 -0.20 0.67
CA PRO A 130 -7.79 -0.40 -0.52
C PRO A 130 -7.02 -0.09 -1.80
N TYR A 131 -7.18 -0.96 -2.82
CA TYR A 131 -6.54 -0.80 -4.12
C TYR A 131 -6.73 0.58 -4.78
N PRO A 132 -7.93 1.22 -4.73
CA PRO A 132 -8.13 2.57 -5.27
C PRO A 132 -7.23 3.63 -4.65
N VAL A 133 -6.95 3.54 -3.33
CA VAL A 133 -6.03 4.46 -2.64
C VAL A 133 -4.62 4.33 -3.21
N ILE A 134 -4.14 3.09 -3.38
CA ILE A 134 -2.80 2.81 -3.93
C ILE A 134 -2.68 3.37 -5.35
N VAL A 135 -3.67 3.12 -6.21
CA VAL A 135 -3.64 3.57 -7.61
C VAL A 135 -3.71 5.10 -7.70
N GLY A 136 -4.60 5.75 -6.93
CA GLY A 136 -4.69 7.21 -6.90
C GLY A 136 -3.40 7.86 -6.43
N PHE A 137 -2.83 7.33 -5.36
CA PHE A 137 -1.58 7.76 -4.78
C PHE A 137 -0.39 7.60 -5.74
N THR A 138 -0.19 6.42 -6.32
CA THR A 138 0.93 6.18 -7.26
C THR A 138 0.82 7.00 -8.53
N ALA A 139 -0.40 7.21 -9.05
CA ALA A 139 -0.65 8.09 -10.17
C ALA A 139 -0.35 9.56 -9.84
N GLY A 140 -0.70 10.01 -8.62
CA GLY A 140 -0.38 11.36 -8.14
C GLY A 140 1.12 11.59 -8.03
N ILE A 141 1.86 10.64 -7.42
CA ILE A 141 3.33 10.67 -7.36
C ILE A 141 3.94 10.74 -8.77
N ALA A 142 3.41 9.96 -9.70
CA ALA A 142 3.90 9.97 -11.07
C ALA A 142 3.79 11.35 -11.71
N VAL A 143 2.66 12.04 -11.55
CA VAL A 143 2.46 13.42 -12.03
C VAL A 143 3.42 14.39 -11.35
N THR A 144 3.66 14.23 -10.05
CA THR A 144 4.59 15.10 -9.31
C THR A 144 6.04 14.86 -9.75
N ILE A 145 6.48 13.59 -9.94
CA ILE A 145 7.80 13.28 -10.49
C ILE A 145 7.95 13.90 -11.88
N PHE A 146 6.96 13.69 -12.76
CA PHE A 146 6.95 14.32 -14.08
C PHE A 146 7.17 15.82 -13.98
N SER A 147 6.47 16.49 -13.09
CA SER A 147 6.58 17.93 -12.86
C SER A 147 7.99 18.35 -12.41
N THR A 148 8.62 17.60 -11.50
CA THR A 148 9.96 17.93 -11.01
C THR A 148 11.04 17.80 -12.08
N GLN A 149 10.83 16.97 -13.11
CA GLN A 149 11.82 16.75 -14.17
C GLN A 149 11.83 17.83 -15.25
N MET A 150 10.86 18.75 -15.25
CA MET A 150 10.77 19.78 -16.30
C MET A 150 11.96 20.73 -16.28
N ASN A 151 12.46 21.12 -15.10
CA ASN A 151 13.64 21.97 -14.96
C ASN A 151 14.87 21.38 -15.66
N ASP A 152 15.18 20.12 -15.36
CA ASP A 152 16.37 19.45 -15.87
C ASP A 152 16.21 19.04 -17.35
N LEU A 153 14.99 18.67 -17.77
CA LEU A 153 14.68 18.33 -19.16
C LEU A 153 14.89 19.52 -20.08
N PHE A 154 14.37 20.69 -19.68
CA PHE A 154 14.50 21.92 -20.44
C PHE A 154 15.81 22.68 -20.14
N GLY A 155 16.59 22.21 -19.15
CA GLY A 155 17.85 22.83 -18.75
C GLY A 155 17.71 24.29 -18.34
N MET A 156 16.61 24.64 -17.63
CA MET A 156 16.30 26.02 -17.22
C MET A 156 17.25 26.55 -16.14
N GLY A 157 17.90 25.65 -15.37
CA GLY A 157 18.89 26.03 -14.35
C GLY A 157 18.28 26.68 -13.10
N ILE A 158 17.01 26.46 -12.82
CA ILE A 158 16.33 27.00 -11.64
C ILE A 158 16.83 26.22 -10.41
N GLN A 159 17.49 26.93 -9.46
CA GLN A 159 18.08 26.29 -8.27
C GLN A 159 17.06 26.09 -7.15
N ASP A 160 16.14 27.06 -6.95
CA ASP A 160 15.16 27.06 -5.85
C ASP A 160 13.73 26.94 -6.40
N ALA A 161 13.43 25.87 -7.11
CA ALA A 161 12.07 25.61 -7.58
C ALA A 161 11.12 25.37 -6.39
N PRO A 162 9.91 25.98 -6.36
CA PRO A 162 8.95 25.77 -5.29
C PRO A 162 8.59 24.29 -5.10
N ALA A 163 8.38 23.87 -3.85
CA ALA A 163 7.98 22.48 -3.55
C ALA A 163 6.53 22.21 -4.01
N ASP A 164 5.66 23.21 -3.86
CA ASP A 164 4.24 23.12 -4.23
C ASP A 164 4.04 22.99 -5.75
N PHE A 165 3.11 22.12 -6.15
CA PHE A 165 2.85 21.79 -7.55
C PHE A 165 2.44 23.00 -8.38
N ILE A 166 1.53 23.84 -7.87
CA ILE A 166 0.98 24.98 -8.63
C ILE A 166 2.04 26.06 -8.81
N HIS A 167 2.72 26.47 -7.73
CA HIS A 167 3.76 27.48 -7.80
C HIS A 167 4.97 27.02 -8.61
N LYS A 168 5.26 25.72 -8.61
CA LYS A 168 6.31 25.13 -9.46
C LYS A 168 6.02 25.32 -10.95
N TRP A 169 4.78 25.07 -11.39
CA TRP A 169 4.41 25.27 -12.78
C TRP A 169 4.37 26.74 -13.16
N ILE A 170 3.93 27.64 -12.26
CA ILE A 170 4.01 29.10 -12.47
C ILE A 170 5.48 29.51 -12.68
N CYS A 171 6.39 29.05 -11.80
CA CYS A 171 7.81 29.30 -11.91
C CYS A 171 8.40 28.82 -13.26
N TYR A 172 8.01 27.65 -13.75
CA TYR A 172 8.45 27.15 -15.07
C TYR A 172 7.92 28.01 -16.22
N PHE A 173 6.69 28.49 -16.14
CA PHE A 173 6.14 29.40 -17.15
C PHE A 173 6.83 30.79 -17.13
N GLU A 174 7.24 31.28 -15.98
CA GLU A 174 8.00 32.51 -15.89
C GLU A 174 9.40 32.40 -16.52
N HIS A 175 10.03 31.22 -16.40
CA HIS A 175 11.37 30.94 -16.92
C HIS A 175 11.37 30.25 -18.30
N TRP A 176 10.26 30.29 -19.06
CA TRP A 176 10.17 29.62 -20.35
C TRP A 176 11.18 30.11 -21.39
N ARG A 177 11.75 31.30 -21.22
CA ARG A 177 12.78 31.89 -22.08
C ARG A 177 14.18 31.34 -21.79
N ASP A 178 14.39 30.75 -20.63
CA ASP A 178 15.67 30.22 -20.18
C ASP A 178 15.91 28.78 -20.64
N ILE A 179 15.07 28.28 -21.57
CA ILE A 179 15.17 26.91 -22.12
C ILE A 179 16.50 26.73 -22.86
N ASN A 180 17.27 25.74 -22.42
CA ASN A 180 18.46 25.28 -23.10
C ASN A 180 18.10 24.21 -24.13
N TRP A 181 18.06 24.57 -25.40
CA TRP A 181 17.69 23.68 -26.50
C TRP A 181 18.62 22.47 -26.65
N TRP A 182 19.89 22.59 -26.28
CA TRP A 182 20.82 21.46 -26.29
C TRP A 182 20.50 20.45 -25.18
N ALA A 183 20.18 20.92 -23.97
CA ALA A 183 19.72 20.06 -22.88
C ALA A 183 18.41 19.36 -23.25
N PHE A 184 17.45 20.09 -23.81
CA PHE A 184 16.19 19.54 -24.31
C PHE A 184 16.39 18.45 -25.35
N ALA A 185 17.27 18.70 -26.35
CA ALA A 185 17.58 17.70 -27.38
C ALA A 185 18.19 16.42 -26.77
N VAL A 186 19.08 16.55 -25.79
CA VAL A 186 19.66 15.41 -25.05
C VAL A 186 18.57 14.66 -24.29
N GLY A 187 17.67 15.35 -23.59
CA GLY A 187 16.56 14.74 -22.86
C GLY A 187 15.61 13.96 -23.76
N ILE A 188 15.19 14.57 -24.87
CA ILE A 188 14.32 13.91 -25.87
C ILE A 188 15.02 12.73 -26.54
N ALA A 189 16.30 12.88 -26.91
CA ALA A 189 17.07 11.76 -27.47
C ALA A 189 17.16 10.60 -26.47
N SER A 190 17.38 10.89 -25.18
CA SER A 190 17.38 9.88 -24.11
C SER A 190 16.04 9.15 -24.00
N LEU A 191 14.91 9.87 -24.02
CA LEU A 191 13.57 9.28 -24.03
C LEU A 191 13.37 8.35 -25.22
N LEU A 192 13.72 8.79 -26.42
CA LEU A 192 13.60 7.98 -27.63
C LEU A 192 14.47 6.73 -27.54
N ILE A 193 15.73 6.84 -27.11
CA ILE A 193 16.63 5.70 -26.93
C ILE A 193 16.02 4.69 -25.95
N ILE A 194 15.47 5.12 -24.81
CA ILE A 194 14.85 4.23 -23.81
C ILE A 194 13.67 3.48 -24.43
N ILE A 195 12.79 4.19 -25.14
CA ILE A 195 11.58 3.61 -25.73
C ILE A 195 11.93 2.61 -26.83
N PHE A 196 12.89 2.95 -27.72
CA PHE A 196 13.24 2.10 -28.85
C PHE A 196 14.14 0.94 -28.43
N SER A 197 15.10 1.13 -27.53
CA SER A 197 16.00 0.06 -27.09
C SER A 197 15.26 -1.10 -26.43
N THR A 198 14.21 -0.82 -25.67
CA THR A 198 13.35 -1.85 -25.06
C THR A 198 12.57 -2.67 -26.09
N LYS A 199 12.31 -2.12 -27.27
CA LYS A 199 11.68 -2.85 -28.39
C LYS A 199 12.68 -3.73 -29.13
N ILE A 200 13.95 -3.32 -29.22
CA ILE A 200 15.01 -4.05 -29.93
C ILE A 200 15.53 -5.22 -29.10
N ASN A 201 15.86 -4.98 -27.84
CA ASN A 201 16.38 -6.02 -26.97
C ASN A 201 15.85 -5.84 -25.52
N LYS A 202 14.93 -6.69 -25.12
CA LYS A 202 14.32 -6.66 -23.78
C LYS A 202 15.30 -7.03 -22.65
N LYS A 203 16.47 -7.60 -22.97
CA LYS A 203 17.46 -8.00 -21.96
C LYS A 203 18.36 -6.83 -21.54
N ILE A 204 18.49 -5.79 -22.36
CA ILE A 204 19.33 -4.62 -22.06
C ILE A 204 18.43 -3.48 -21.58
N PRO A 205 18.67 -2.94 -20.37
CA PRO A 205 17.88 -1.81 -19.87
C PRO A 205 18.04 -0.57 -20.75
N GLY A 206 16.93 -0.05 -21.27
CA GLY A 206 16.96 1.13 -22.13
C GLY A 206 17.54 2.37 -21.46
N SER A 207 17.34 2.53 -20.17
CA SER A 207 17.92 3.62 -19.37
C SER A 207 19.46 3.58 -19.35
N LEU A 208 20.05 2.39 -19.24
CA LEU A 208 21.50 2.24 -19.29
C LEU A 208 22.05 2.63 -20.66
N VAL A 209 21.40 2.13 -21.75
CA VAL A 209 21.81 2.47 -23.12
C VAL A 209 21.76 3.97 -23.34
N ALA A 210 20.67 4.63 -22.89
CA ALA A 210 20.53 6.07 -23.01
C ALA A 210 21.64 6.82 -22.26
N ILE A 211 21.93 6.44 -21.01
CA ILE A 211 22.98 7.09 -20.21
C ILE A 211 24.35 6.93 -20.87
N VAL A 212 24.75 5.73 -21.26
CA VAL A 212 26.07 5.50 -21.87
C VAL A 212 26.21 6.27 -23.17
N LEU A 213 25.21 6.18 -24.05
CA LEU A 213 25.24 6.86 -25.36
C LEU A 213 25.21 8.38 -25.18
N MET A 214 24.31 8.94 -24.37
CA MET A 214 24.19 10.38 -24.22
C MET A 214 25.34 10.99 -23.44
N THR A 215 25.91 10.28 -22.46
CA THR A 215 27.16 10.70 -21.80
C THR A 215 28.30 10.79 -22.82
N LEU A 216 28.46 9.79 -23.67
CA LEU A 216 29.47 9.82 -24.71
C LEU A 216 29.24 10.98 -25.72
N VAL A 217 27.99 11.17 -26.15
CA VAL A 217 27.62 12.27 -27.06
C VAL A 217 27.92 13.62 -26.44
N VAL A 218 27.47 13.85 -25.18
CA VAL A 218 27.71 15.14 -24.52
C VAL A 218 29.20 15.37 -24.24
N TRP A 219 29.95 14.32 -23.89
CA TRP A 219 31.41 14.42 -23.76
C TRP A 219 32.09 14.83 -25.06
N LEU A 220 31.67 14.24 -26.20
CA LEU A 220 32.17 14.62 -27.54
C LEU A 220 31.79 16.06 -27.90
N LEU A 221 30.55 16.47 -27.64
CA LEU A 221 30.07 17.83 -27.91
C LEU A 221 30.82 18.87 -27.05
N ARG A 222 31.12 18.58 -25.77
CA ARG A 222 31.94 19.44 -24.93
C ARG A 222 33.39 19.52 -25.43
N LYS A 223 34.00 18.37 -25.77
CA LYS A 223 35.43 18.29 -26.14
C LYS A 223 35.73 18.86 -27.53
N PHE A 224 34.89 18.57 -28.53
CA PHE A 224 35.13 18.94 -29.92
C PHE A 224 34.19 20.03 -30.43
N GLY A 225 32.97 20.14 -29.87
CA GLY A 225 31.97 21.12 -30.29
C GLY A 225 31.97 22.41 -29.47
N GLY A 226 32.75 22.49 -28.40
CA GLY A 226 32.78 23.68 -27.51
C GLY A 226 31.45 23.97 -26.77
N ILE A 227 30.50 23.01 -26.80
CA ILE A 227 29.18 23.18 -26.19
C ILE A 227 29.28 22.85 -24.68
N THR A 228 29.45 23.85 -23.85
CA THR A 228 29.55 23.70 -22.38
C THR A 228 28.23 23.95 -21.65
N SER A 229 27.18 24.35 -22.38
CA SER A 229 25.88 24.72 -21.80
C SER A 229 25.04 23.54 -21.28
N ILE A 230 25.41 22.29 -21.60
CA ILE A 230 24.71 21.08 -21.12
C ILE A 230 25.26 20.73 -19.74
N THR A 231 24.45 20.88 -18.70
CA THR A 231 24.83 20.58 -17.30
C THR A 231 24.96 19.07 -17.08
N THR A 232 26.06 18.63 -16.44
CA THR A 232 26.30 17.25 -16.03
C THR A 232 26.25 17.15 -14.50
N ILE A 233 26.19 15.93 -13.95
CA ILE A 233 26.21 15.70 -12.51
C ILE A 233 27.45 16.33 -11.86
N GLY A 234 28.62 16.17 -12.47
CA GLY A 234 29.88 16.69 -11.95
C GLY A 234 30.01 18.22 -11.96
N ASP A 235 29.15 18.93 -12.72
CA ASP A 235 29.08 20.40 -12.67
C ASP A 235 28.32 20.89 -11.41
N LEU A 236 27.42 20.08 -10.84
CA LEU A 236 26.57 20.44 -9.71
C LEU A 236 26.98 19.73 -8.42
N TYR A 237 27.51 18.50 -8.51
CA TYR A 237 27.79 17.64 -7.36
C TYR A 237 29.21 17.11 -7.40
N THR A 238 29.85 17.10 -6.22
CA THR A 238 31.14 16.40 -6.03
C THR A 238 30.87 14.97 -5.61
N LEU A 239 31.27 14.00 -6.44
CA LEU A 239 31.14 12.57 -6.12
C LEU A 239 32.38 12.12 -5.32
N PRO A 240 32.21 11.70 -4.06
CA PRO A 240 33.35 11.17 -3.30
C PRO A 240 33.77 9.83 -3.92
N SER A 241 35.03 9.70 -4.22
CA SER A 241 35.67 8.43 -4.56
C SER A 241 36.12 7.75 -3.27
N GLY A 242 35.27 6.92 -2.68
CA GLY A 242 35.63 6.23 -1.43
C GLY A 242 34.50 5.36 -0.90
N MET A 243 34.85 4.57 0.11
CA MET A 243 33.91 3.73 0.82
C MET A 243 32.97 4.60 1.68
N PRO A 244 31.65 4.39 1.67
CA PRO A 244 30.75 5.09 2.58
C PRO A 244 31.18 4.85 4.03
N THR A 245 31.53 5.91 4.74
CA THR A 245 31.92 5.82 6.16
C THR A 245 30.73 6.20 7.03
N PRO A 246 30.46 5.45 8.10
CA PRO A 246 29.40 5.85 9.02
C PRO A 246 29.80 7.13 9.75
N HIS A 247 28.88 8.06 9.83
CA HIS A 247 29.03 9.30 10.58
C HIS A 247 27.74 9.58 11.35
N LEU A 248 27.89 10.15 12.53
CA LEU A 248 26.73 10.63 13.27
C LEU A 248 26.20 11.87 12.55
N PRO A 249 24.91 11.91 12.21
CA PRO A 249 24.32 13.13 11.68
C PRO A 249 24.61 14.30 12.63
N ALA A 250 25.02 15.44 12.10
CA ALA A 250 25.16 16.63 12.91
C ALA A 250 23.76 17.04 13.40
N LEU A 251 23.45 16.73 14.63
CA LEU A 251 22.15 16.99 15.25
C LEU A 251 22.14 18.44 15.79
N ASN A 252 22.14 19.40 14.90
CA ASN A 252 22.00 20.81 15.26
C ASN A 252 20.52 21.14 15.42
N LEU A 253 20.12 21.37 16.66
CA LEU A 253 18.80 21.95 16.96
C LEU A 253 18.85 23.46 16.64
N GLU A 254 17.80 23.95 15.98
CA GLU A 254 17.57 25.38 15.86
C GLU A 254 17.45 26.02 17.25
N GLU A 255 18.00 27.20 17.43
CA GLU A 255 17.92 27.92 18.70
C GLU A 255 16.46 28.07 19.16
N GLY A 256 16.15 27.53 20.34
CA GLY A 256 14.83 27.59 20.95
C GLY A 256 13.92 26.37 20.73
N LYS A 257 14.29 25.40 19.89
CA LYS A 257 13.53 24.15 19.74
C LYS A 257 14.08 23.04 20.67
N THR A 258 13.15 22.30 21.28
CA THR A 258 13.48 21.09 22.05
C THR A 258 13.39 19.85 21.15
N TRP A 259 14.10 18.76 21.52
CA TRP A 259 14.02 17.47 20.83
C TRP A 259 12.58 16.96 20.74
N ILE A 260 11.75 17.21 21.75
CA ILE A 260 10.36 16.79 21.79
C ILE A 260 9.56 17.49 20.70
N ASN A 261 9.75 18.81 20.53
CA ASN A 261 9.05 19.58 19.49
C ASN A 261 9.46 19.08 18.10
N LEU A 262 10.76 18.87 17.87
CA LEU A 262 11.25 18.36 16.58
C LEU A 262 10.67 16.97 16.27
N ILE A 263 10.61 16.05 17.25
CA ILE A 263 10.01 14.73 17.07
C ILE A 263 8.51 14.85 16.76
N GLN A 264 7.79 15.75 17.44
CA GLN A 264 6.36 16.00 17.18
C GLN A 264 6.13 16.54 15.76
N ASP A 265 6.93 17.48 15.33
CA ASP A 265 6.85 18.10 13.99
C ASP A 265 7.17 17.08 12.87
N LEU A 266 8.14 16.18 13.11
CA LEU A 266 8.57 15.17 12.14
C LEU A 266 7.71 13.89 12.16
N PHE A 267 6.90 13.67 13.18
CA PHE A 267 6.14 12.42 13.34
C PHE A 267 5.20 12.13 12.16
N PRO A 268 4.41 13.10 11.64
CA PRO A 268 3.55 12.86 10.47
C PRO A 268 4.37 12.40 9.25
N SER A 269 5.49 13.05 8.96
CA SER A 269 6.39 12.68 7.86
C SER A 269 7.02 11.31 8.07
N ALA A 270 7.48 10.99 9.28
CA ALA A 270 8.03 9.69 9.63
C ALA A 270 6.97 8.58 9.51
N PHE A 271 5.74 8.84 9.95
CA PHE A 271 4.63 7.91 9.80
C PHE A 271 4.31 7.64 8.32
N THR A 272 4.30 8.69 7.50
CA THR A 272 4.06 8.56 6.04
C THR A 272 5.17 7.76 5.37
N ILE A 273 6.45 8.01 5.68
CA ILE A 273 7.58 7.21 5.18
C ILE A 273 7.40 5.74 5.60
N ALA A 274 7.03 5.47 6.86
CA ALA A 274 6.84 4.11 7.35
C ALA A 274 5.67 3.41 6.63
N MET A 275 4.53 4.07 6.50
CA MET A 275 3.36 3.51 5.82
C MET A 275 3.64 3.25 4.34
N LEU A 276 4.26 4.20 3.66
CA LEU A 276 4.62 4.06 2.25
C LEU A 276 5.64 2.96 2.05
N GLY A 277 6.69 2.92 2.87
CA GLY A 277 7.70 1.86 2.85
C GLY A 277 7.09 0.48 3.11
N ALA A 278 6.16 0.37 4.05
CA ALA A 278 5.45 -0.87 4.34
C ALA A 278 4.57 -1.31 3.16
N ILE A 279 3.78 -0.40 2.59
CA ILE A 279 2.89 -0.69 1.44
C ILE A 279 3.71 -1.13 0.23
N GLU A 280 4.72 -0.35 -0.18
CA GLU A 280 5.53 -0.67 -1.36
C GLU A 280 6.30 -1.98 -1.19
N SER A 281 6.95 -2.19 -0.04
CA SER A 281 7.73 -3.41 0.19
C SER A 281 6.87 -4.65 0.20
N LEU A 282 5.71 -4.63 0.87
CA LEU A 282 4.83 -5.79 0.92
C LEU A 282 4.12 -6.03 -0.42
N LEU A 283 3.75 -4.98 -1.16
CA LEU A 283 3.25 -5.12 -2.54
C LEU A 283 4.32 -5.74 -3.44
N SER A 284 5.56 -5.26 -3.37
CA SER A 284 6.68 -5.82 -4.13
C SER A 284 6.88 -7.31 -3.81
N ALA A 285 6.85 -7.67 -2.52
CA ALA A 285 6.98 -9.05 -2.08
C ALA A 285 5.80 -9.93 -2.53
N MET A 286 4.55 -9.42 -2.49
CA MET A 286 3.37 -10.16 -2.95
C MET A 286 3.39 -10.40 -4.46
N VAL A 287 3.79 -9.40 -5.26
CA VAL A 287 3.94 -9.54 -6.71
C VAL A 287 5.02 -10.59 -7.02
N ALA A 288 6.14 -10.54 -6.30
CA ALA A 288 7.22 -11.50 -6.43
C ALA A 288 6.76 -12.93 -6.11
N ASP A 289 6.04 -13.12 -5.02
CA ASP A 289 5.47 -14.41 -4.61
C ASP A 289 4.61 -15.03 -5.72
N GLY A 290 3.76 -14.21 -6.34
CA GLY A 290 2.90 -14.66 -7.45
C GLY A 290 3.68 -15.16 -8.66
N VAL A 291 4.88 -14.62 -8.90
CA VAL A 291 5.73 -15.01 -10.05
C VAL A 291 6.60 -16.22 -9.74
N ILE A 292 7.16 -16.31 -8.53
CA ILE A 292 8.09 -17.40 -8.16
C ILE A 292 7.40 -18.59 -7.48
N GLY A 293 6.11 -18.47 -7.14
CA GLY A 293 5.34 -19.54 -6.46
C GLY A 293 5.80 -19.77 -5.01
N ASP A 294 6.30 -18.75 -4.32
CA ASP A 294 6.73 -18.80 -2.90
C ASP A 294 5.83 -17.91 -2.02
N LYS A 295 6.13 -17.85 -0.74
CA LYS A 295 5.42 -17.03 0.23
C LYS A 295 6.41 -16.28 1.11
N HIS A 296 6.35 -14.94 1.07
CA HIS A 296 7.18 -14.11 1.94
C HIS A 296 6.63 -14.08 3.38
N ASN A 297 7.50 -13.71 4.33
CA ASN A 297 7.10 -13.38 5.69
C ASN A 297 6.97 -11.86 5.83
N SER A 298 5.73 -11.36 5.83
CA SER A 298 5.44 -9.92 5.87
C SER A 298 6.01 -9.22 7.11
N ASN A 299 6.01 -9.87 8.28
CA ASN A 299 6.52 -9.25 9.51
C ASN A 299 8.05 -9.17 9.50
N THR A 300 8.74 -10.24 9.07
CA THR A 300 10.19 -10.23 8.87
C THR A 300 10.60 -9.17 7.85
N GLU A 301 9.82 -9.02 6.78
CA GLU A 301 10.06 -8.01 5.75
C GLU A 301 9.99 -6.59 6.32
N LEU A 302 8.95 -6.28 7.10
CA LEU A 302 8.82 -4.97 7.76
C LEU A 302 9.97 -4.68 8.73
N ILE A 303 10.42 -5.68 9.50
CA ILE A 303 11.56 -5.52 10.41
C ILE A 303 12.83 -5.22 9.62
N ALA A 304 13.07 -5.93 8.51
CA ALA A 304 14.25 -5.69 7.67
C ALA A 304 14.21 -4.30 7.00
N GLN A 305 13.05 -3.87 6.51
CA GLN A 305 12.83 -2.52 5.98
C GLN A 305 13.07 -1.45 7.05
N GLY A 306 12.57 -1.70 8.27
CA GLY A 306 12.81 -0.82 9.40
C GLY A 306 14.28 -0.74 9.80
N LEU A 307 14.98 -1.88 9.87
CA LEU A 307 16.41 -1.91 10.15
C LEU A 307 17.21 -1.16 9.08
N ALA A 308 16.84 -1.32 7.81
CA ALA A 308 17.47 -0.59 6.72
C ALA A 308 17.30 0.92 6.89
N ASN A 309 16.08 1.40 7.21
CA ASN A 309 15.81 2.82 7.39
C ASN A 309 16.41 3.41 8.69
N VAL A 310 16.70 2.59 9.69
CA VAL A 310 17.46 3.03 10.88
C VAL A 310 18.95 3.18 10.55
N VAL A 311 19.52 2.24 9.79
CA VAL A 311 20.97 2.18 9.56
C VAL A 311 21.42 3.11 8.42
N THR A 312 20.64 3.22 7.35
CA THR A 312 21.01 3.98 6.15
C THR A 312 21.35 5.45 6.42
N PRO A 313 20.64 6.20 7.30
CA PRO A 313 20.97 7.58 7.64
C PRO A 313 22.36 7.79 8.23
N PHE A 314 22.91 6.81 8.95
CA PHE A 314 24.27 6.91 9.50
C PHE A 314 25.35 6.88 8.41
N PHE A 315 25.02 6.51 7.19
CA PHE A 315 25.89 6.58 6.01
C PHE A 315 25.52 7.72 5.06
N GLY A 316 24.64 8.63 5.50
CA GLY A 316 24.15 9.75 4.69
C GLY A 316 23.09 9.37 3.66
N GLY A 317 22.51 8.17 3.76
CA GLY A 317 21.47 7.74 2.83
C GLY A 317 20.07 8.24 3.21
N ILE A 318 19.14 8.08 2.28
CA ILE A 318 17.74 8.52 2.34
C ILE A 318 16.79 7.34 2.60
N PRO A 319 15.50 7.58 2.87
CA PRO A 319 14.51 6.51 3.04
C PRO A 319 14.52 5.49 1.92
N ALA A 320 14.38 4.22 2.28
CA ALA A 320 14.43 3.08 1.38
C ALA A 320 13.26 2.13 1.59
N THR A 321 12.89 1.43 0.52
CA THR A 321 11.90 0.36 0.56
C THR A 321 12.19 -0.71 -0.50
N GLY A 322 11.45 -1.81 -0.49
CA GLY A 322 11.47 -2.82 -1.53
C GLY A 322 10.92 -2.26 -2.85
N ALA A 323 11.67 -2.39 -3.93
CA ALA A 323 11.32 -1.82 -5.23
C ALA A 323 10.76 -2.88 -6.18
N ILE A 324 9.49 -2.76 -6.59
CA ILE A 324 8.81 -3.70 -7.49
C ILE A 324 9.61 -3.91 -8.79
N ALA A 325 10.00 -2.82 -9.44
CA ALA A 325 10.70 -2.88 -10.74
C ALA A 325 12.05 -3.61 -10.65
N ARG A 326 12.85 -3.34 -9.59
CA ARG A 326 14.13 -4.02 -9.36
C ARG A 326 13.94 -5.48 -8.96
N THR A 327 12.93 -5.77 -8.14
CA THR A 327 12.58 -7.13 -7.73
C THR A 327 12.14 -7.96 -8.94
N MET A 328 11.32 -7.40 -9.82
CA MET A 328 10.92 -8.07 -11.07
C MET A 328 12.11 -8.24 -12.04
N ALA A 329 12.99 -7.25 -12.13
CA ALA A 329 14.22 -7.39 -12.91
C ALA A 329 15.10 -8.52 -12.37
N ASN A 330 15.24 -8.65 -11.05
CA ASN A 330 15.94 -9.77 -10.41
C ASN A 330 15.34 -11.13 -10.81
N ILE A 331 14.05 -11.28 -10.66
CA ILE A 331 13.31 -12.52 -10.98
C ILE A 331 13.46 -12.88 -12.46
N ASN A 332 13.28 -11.89 -13.36
CA ASN A 332 13.32 -12.09 -14.82
C ASN A 332 14.73 -12.46 -15.33
N ASN A 333 15.78 -12.12 -14.57
CA ASN A 333 17.16 -12.48 -14.87
C ASN A 333 17.66 -13.71 -14.11
N GLY A 334 16.78 -14.46 -13.48
CA GLY A 334 17.09 -15.75 -12.84
C GLY A 334 17.37 -15.70 -11.36
N GLY A 335 17.34 -14.53 -10.71
CA GLY A 335 17.50 -14.41 -9.27
C GLY A 335 16.36 -15.11 -8.51
N ARG A 336 16.72 -15.95 -7.55
CA ARG A 336 15.77 -16.75 -6.77
C ARG A 336 16.08 -16.77 -5.28
N THR A 337 17.21 -16.19 -4.88
CA THR A 337 17.60 -16.15 -3.48
C THR A 337 18.08 -14.75 -3.04
N PRO A 338 18.12 -14.48 -1.73
CA PRO A 338 18.61 -13.20 -1.22
C PRO A 338 20.06 -12.87 -1.61
N VAL A 339 20.84 -13.87 -2.02
CA VAL A 339 22.23 -13.68 -2.49
C VAL A 339 22.29 -12.76 -3.70
N ALA A 340 21.30 -12.82 -4.60
CA ALA A 340 21.24 -11.89 -5.74
C ALA A 340 21.20 -10.42 -5.30
N GLY A 341 20.43 -10.11 -4.25
CA GLY A 341 20.37 -8.75 -3.70
C GLY A 341 21.64 -8.34 -2.95
N ILE A 342 22.32 -9.28 -2.30
CA ILE A 342 23.63 -9.02 -1.69
C ILE A 342 24.68 -8.72 -2.75
N VAL A 343 24.73 -9.50 -3.84
CA VAL A 343 25.60 -9.24 -5.00
C VAL A 343 25.26 -7.89 -5.65
N HIS A 344 23.98 -7.57 -5.80
CA HIS A 344 23.53 -6.26 -6.28
C HIS A 344 24.12 -5.10 -5.45
N ALA A 345 24.02 -5.17 -4.12
CA ALA A 345 24.57 -4.15 -3.23
C ALA A 345 26.11 -4.06 -3.33
N ALA A 346 26.80 -5.21 -3.38
CA ALA A 346 28.25 -5.26 -3.54
C ALA A 346 28.72 -4.65 -4.88
N MET A 347 27.98 -4.91 -5.96
CA MET A 347 28.28 -4.32 -7.28
C MET A 347 28.05 -2.82 -7.31
N LEU A 348 27.00 -2.30 -6.67
CA LEU A 348 26.79 -0.86 -6.53
C LEU A 348 27.91 -0.20 -5.74
N LEU A 349 28.39 -0.85 -4.68
CA LEU A 349 29.54 -0.38 -3.91
C LEU A 349 30.81 -0.32 -4.77
N LEU A 350 31.05 -1.35 -5.58
CA LEU A 350 32.19 -1.38 -6.49
C LEU A 350 32.09 -0.24 -7.52
N VAL A 351 30.90 0.01 -8.06
CA VAL A 351 30.68 1.14 -8.99
C VAL A 351 30.93 2.48 -8.33
N LEU A 352 30.45 2.69 -7.10
CA LEU A 352 30.68 3.93 -6.36
C LEU A 352 32.18 4.21 -6.16
N ILE A 353 32.94 3.16 -5.80
CA ILE A 353 34.39 3.30 -5.54
C ILE A 353 35.18 3.51 -6.83
N CYS A 354 34.90 2.72 -7.88
CA CYS A 354 35.75 2.67 -9.07
C CYS A 354 35.32 3.62 -10.18
N PHE A 355 34.02 3.92 -10.30
CA PHE A 355 33.44 4.62 -11.46
C PHE A 355 32.82 5.98 -11.12
N GLY A 356 33.06 6.52 -9.94
CA GLY A 356 32.56 7.85 -9.51
C GLY A 356 32.79 8.96 -10.55
N PRO A 357 34.01 9.13 -11.11
CA PRO A 357 34.27 10.15 -12.14
C PRO A 357 33.45 9.99 -13.41
N LEU A 358 33.12 8.75 -13.83
CA LEU A 358 32.26 8.51 -15.00
C LEU A 358 30.80 8.87 -14.74
N VAL A 359 30.34 8.65 -13.51
CA VAL A 359 29.00 9.06 -13.07
C VAL A 359 28.88 10.59 -13.13
N GLY A 360 29.92 11.34 -12.77
CA GLY A 360 29.95 12.80 -12.89
C GLY A 360 29.75 13.33 -14.34
N MET A 361 30.04 12.55 -15.35
CA MET A 361 29.86 12.94 -16.76
C MET A 361 28.44 12.82 -17.28
N ILE A 362 27.53 12.21 -16.53
CA ILE A 362 26.15 11.97 -16.96
C ILE A 362 25.39 13.31 -17.06
N PRO A 363 24.73 13.60 -18.20
CA PRO A 363 23.95 14.82 -18.37
C PRO A 363 22.66 14.81 -17.52
N MET A 364 22.33 15.90 -16.85
CA MET A 364 21.12 16.05 -16.04
C MET A 364 19.85 15.82 -16.89
N ALA A 365 19.79 16.36 -18.09
CA ALA A 365 18.67 16.16 -19.02
C ALA A 365 18.46 14.68 -19.41
N CYS A 366 19.54 13.86 -19.45
CA CYS A 366 19.41 12.43 -19.67
C CYS A 366 18.74 11.73 -18.46
N LEU A 367 19.12 12.09 -17.25
CA LEU A 367 18.46 11.57 -16.03
C LEU A 367 16.99 11.98 -15.96
N ALA A 368 16.67 13.23 -16.34
CA ALA A 368 15.29 13.68 -16.46
C ALA A 368 14.50 12.79 -17.44
N GLY A 369 15.07 12.46 -18.61
CA GLY A 369 14.48 11.52 -19.55
C GLY A 369 14.22 10.14 -18.94
N VAL A 370 15.15 9.61 -18.16
CA VAL A 370 14.97 8.33 -17.42
C VAL A 370 13.80 8.43 -16.44
N LEU A 371 13.74 9.49 -15.63
CA LEU A 371 12.69 9.67 -14.63
C LEU A 371 11.31 9.94 -15.26
N LEU A 372 11.24 10.54 -16.43
CA LEU A 372 9.99 10.68 -17.17
C LEU A 372 9.41 9.31 -17.57
N VAL A 373 10.27 8.39 -18.01
CA VAL A 373 9.83 7.01 -18.31
C VAL A 373 9.39 6.28 -17.03
N VAL A 374 10.10 6.48 -15.92
CA VAL A 374 9.72 5.92 -14.61
C VAL A 374 8.37 6.49 -14.18
N SER A 375 8.16 7.79 -14.27
CA SER A 375 6.90 8.47 -13.98
C SER A 375 5.75 7.87 -14.79
N TYR A 376 5.92 7.73 -16.11
CA TYR A 376 4.92 7.11 -16.98
C TYR A 376 4.56 5.68 -16.54
N ASN A 377 5.56 4.87 -16.19
CA ASN A 377 5.34 3.51 -15.73
C ASN A 377 4.64 3.47 -14.36
N MET A 378 4.97 4.39 -13.43
CA MET A 378 4.34 4.51 -12.12
C MET A 378 2.90 5.01 -12.20
N ALA A 379 2.56 5.82 -13.19
CA ALA A 379 1.20 6.33 -13.38
C ALA A 379 0.16 5.21 -13.51
N GLY A 380 0.57 4.01 -13.93
CA GLY A 380 -0.29 2.84 -13.97
C GLY A 380 -1.58 3.06 -14.77
N ILE A 381 -1.51 3.71 -15.93
CA ILE A 381 -2.66 4.16 -16.73
C ILE A 381 -3.69 3.04 -16.94
N ARG A 382 -3.24 1.79 -17.10
CA ARG A 382 -4.16 0.65 -17.24
C ARG A 382 -5.00 0.41 -15.97
N SER A 383 -4.41 0.60 -14.79
CA SER A 383 -5.10 0.47 -13.51
C SER A 383 -6.11 1.61 -13.31
N VAL A 384 -5.73 2.83 -13.68
CA VAL A 384 -6.62 4.02 -13.64
C VAL A 384 -7.84 3.80 -14.55
N ILE A 385 -7.62 3.36 -15.81
CA ILE A 385 -8.69 3.02 -16.75
C ILE A 385 -9.53 1.83 -16.23
N GLY A 386 -8.91 0.84 -15.59
CA GLY A 386 -9.62 -0.27 -14.96
C GLY A 386 -10.58 0.20 -13.86
N LEU A 387 -10.12 1.11 -13.00
CA LEU A 387 -10.93 1.68 -11.93
C LEU A 387 -12.04 2.62 -12.42
N SER A 388 -11.89 3.25 -13.59
CA SER A 388 -13.00 4.04 -14.16
C SER A 388 -14.22 3.20 -14.55
N LYS A 389 -14.03 1.88 -14.70
CA LYS A 389 -15.11 0.90 -14.96
C LYS A 389 -15.55 0.16 -13.70
N ALA A 390 -14.90 0.41 -12.57
CA ALA A 390 -15.22 -0.16 -11.26
C ALA A 390 -16.41 0.57 -10.60
N PRO A 391 -16.89 0.13 -9.42
CA PRO A 391 -17.91 0.85 -8.68
C PRO A 391 -17.53 2.32 -8.47
N LYS A 392 -18.52 3.22 -8.59
CA LYS A 392 -18.32 4.67 -8.48
C LYS A 392 -17.62 5.10 -7.18
N SER A 393 -17.87 4.39 -6.08
CA SER A 393 -17.21 4.62 -4.79
C SER A 393 -15.68 4.49 -4.90
N ASP A 394 -15.22 3.43 -5.56
CA ASP A 394 -13.80 3.12 -5.70
C ASP A 394 -13.12 4.14 -6.62
N PHE A 395 -13.80 4.54 -7.69
CA PHE A 395 -13.31 5.58 -8.58
C PHE A 395 -13.20 6.94 -7.88
N ILE A 396 -14.18 7.32 -7.04
CA ILE A 396 -14.14 8.55 -6.25
C ILE A 396 -12.96 8.52 -5.28
N VAL A 397 -12.74 7.42 -4.56
CA VAL A 397 -11.58 7.27 -3.66
C VAL A 397 -10.28 7.49 -4.43
N MET A 398 -10.13 6.84 -5.60
CA MET A 398 -8.94 7.01 -6.44
C MET A 398 -8.73 8.47 -6.85
N ILE A 399 -9.76 9.15 -7.35
CA ILE A 399 -9.65 10.55 -7.80
C ILE A 399 -9.32 11.50 -6.63
N VAL A 400 -10.00 11.34 -5.49
CA VAL A 400 -9.73 12.19 -4.31
C VAL A 400 -8.29 11.99 -3.84
N THR A 401 -7.84 10.72 -3.72
CA THR A 401 -6.45 10.43 -3.33
C THR A 401 -5.46 11.00 -4.35
N PHE A 402 -5.70 10.86 -5.64
CA PHE A 402 -4.88 11.43 -6.71
C PHE A 402 -4.76 12.96 -6.59
N VAL A 403 -5.89 13.65 -6.50
CA VAL A 403 -5.92 15.13 -6.42
C VAL A 403 -5.20 15.63 -5.16
N LEU A 404 -5.46 14.98 -4.02
CA LEU A 404 -4.79 15.33 -2.77
C LEU A 404 -3.28 15.09 -2.83
N THR A 405 -2.84 14.00 -3.50
CA THR A 405 -1.40 13.72 -3.69
C THR A 405 -0.70 14.78 -4.54
N VAL A 406 -1.40 15.32 -5.55
CA VAL A 406 -0.80 16.31 -6.47
C VAL A 406 -0.81 17.74 -5.89
N ILE A 407 -1.90 18.12 -5.21
CA ILE A 407 -2.12 19.52 -4.79
C ILE A 407 -1.66 19.77 -3.36
N PHE A 408 -1.83 18.80 -2.47
CA PHE A 408 -1.51 18.93 -1.05
C PHE A 408 -0.30 18.06 -0.68
N ASP A 409 -0.28 17.60 0.55
CA ASP A 409 0.75 16.71 1.06
C ASP A 409 0.39 15.23 0.86
N LEU A 410 1.41 14.42 0.62
CA LEU A 410 1.32 12.97 0.51
C LEU A 410 0.68 12.32 1.76
N THR A 411 0.98 12.86 2.94
CA THR A 411 0.45 12.38 4.22
C THR A 411 -1.06 12.54 4.25
N ILE A 412 -1.56 13.73 3.93
CA ILE A 412 -2.99 14.05 3.88
C ILE A 412 -3.70 13.17 2.84
N ALA A 413 -3.07 12.92 1.70
CA ALA A 413 -3.67 12.09 0.64
C ALA A 413 -3.91 10.66 1.10
N ILE A 414 -2.96 10.04 1.81
CA ILE A 414 -3.09 8.67 2.34
C ILE A 414 -4.15 8.63 3.45
N GLU A 415 -4.09 9.56 4.39
CA GLU A 415 -5.01 9.59 5.53
C GLU A 415 -6.46 9.79 5.09
N VAL A 416 -6.72 10.82 4.29
CA VAL A 416 -8.06 11.13 3.76
C VAL A 416 -8.53 10.04 2.79
N GLY A 417 -7.64 9.55 1.92
CA GLY A 417 -7.97 8.48 0.98
C GLY A 417 -8.39 7.19 1.68
N LEU A 418 -7.64 6.79 2.73
CA LEU A 418 -7.96 5.61 3.53
C LEU A 418 -9.27 5.81 4.32
N LEU A 419 -9.45 6.96 4.96
CA LEU A 419 -10.66 7.29 5.70
C LEU A 419 -11.89 7.25 4.78
N LEU A 420 -11.81 7.91 3.63
CA LEU A 420 -12.88 7.93 2.64
C LEU A 420 -13.21 6.52 2.13
N ALA A 421 -12.19 5.71 1.85
CA ALA A 421 -12.39 4.33 1.42
C ALA A 421 -13.12 3.49 2.48
N VAL A 422 -12.76 3.63 3.76
CA VAL A 422 -13.43 2.94 4.87
C VAL A 422 -14.88 3.40 4.99
N ILE A 423 -15.16 4.71 4.93
CA ILE A 423 -16.52 5.26 5.01
C ILE A 423 -17.39 4.74 3.85
N LEU A 424 -16.86 4.77 2.63
CA LEU A 424 -17.62 4.29 1.46
C LEU A 424 -17.81 2.76 1.48
N PHE A 425 -16.84 2.02 2.00
CA PHE A 425 -16.99 0.58 2.22
C PHE A 425 -18.08 0.27 3.23
N LEU A 426 -18.13 0.98 4.37
CA LEU A 426 -19.18 0.84 5.39
C LEU A 426 -20.55 1.19 4.80
N LYS A 427 -20.64 2.30 4.04
CA LYS A 427 -21.88 2.69 3.34
C LYS A 427 -22.35 1.57 2.40
N ARG A 428 -21.46 1.03 1.57
CA ARG A 428 -21.78 -0.04 0.62
C ARG A 428 -22.23 -1.33 1.33
N THR A 429 -21.58 -1.67 2.43
CA THR A 429 -21.94 -2.83 3.25
C THR A 429 -23.32 -2.65 3.87
N ASN A 430 -23.64 -1.43 4.31
CA ASN A 430 -24.97 -1.10 4.82
C ASN A 430 -26.04 -1.18 3.73
N GLU A 431 -25.77 -0.65 2.54
CA GLU A 431 -26.70 -0.72 1.38
C GLU A 431 -26.93 -2.17 0.93
N ALA A 432 -25.92 -3.02 1.00
CA ALA A 432 -26.01 -4.44 0.63
C ALA A 432 -26.79 -5.29 1.65
N THR A 433 -26.91 -4.82 2.91
CA THR A 433 -27.68 -5.54 3.93
C THR A 433 -29.17 -5.22 3.75
N VAL A 434 -29.96 -6.26 3.50
CA VAL A 434 -31.40 -6.16 3.28
C VAL A 434 -32.15 -6.89 4.39
N ILE A 435 -33.26 -6.32 4.86
CA ILE A 435 -34.17 -7.00 5.75
C ILE A 435 -35.46 -7.25 4.97
N ARG A 436 -35.90 -8.50 4.92
CA ARG A 436 -37.11 -8.92 4.20
C ARG A 436 -38.18 -9.37 5.21
N SER A 437 -39.43 -9.02 4.93
CA SER A 437 -40.62 -9.49 5.68
C SER A 437 -41.37 -10.47 4.82
N PHE A 438 -41.86 -11.55 5.43
CA PHE A 438 -42.73 -12.54 4.81
C PHE A 438 -44.02 -12.63 5.61
N SER A 439 -45.18 -12.47 4.92
CA SER A 439 -46.47 -12.44 5.59
C SER A 439 -47.26 -13.75 5.47
N ASP A 440 -47.21 -14.45 4.34
CA ASP A 440 -48.04 -15.65 4.12
C ASP A 440 -47.24 -16.90 3.76
N GLU A 441 -46.30 -16.79 2.84
CA GLU A 441 -45.47 -17.90 2.39
C GLU A 441 -44.00 -17.46 2.26
N ILE A 442 -43.07 -18.34 2.61
CA ILE A 442 -41.66 -18.17 2.31
C ILE A 442 -41.39 -18.90 0.99
N ASP A 443 -41.17 -18.13 -0.10
CA ASP A 443 -40.80 -18.69 -1.40
C ASP A 443 -39.28 -18.90 -1.44
N PRO A 444 -38.78 -20.14 -1.38
CA PRO A 444 -37.35 -20.43 -1.46
C PRO A 444 -36.75 -20.12 -2.84
N THR A 445 -37.55 -19.95 -3.89
CA THR A 445 -37.08 -19.68 -5.26
C THR A 445 -36.77 -18.20 -5.50
N GLN A 446 -37.24 -17.28 -4.66
CA GLN A 446 -36.85 -15.86 -4.72
C GLN A 446 -35.43 -15.60 -4.21
N GLN A 447 -34.74 -16.66 -3.77
CA GLN A 447 -33.32 -16.61 -3.43
C GLN A 447 -32.50 -16.82 -4.71
N THR A 448 -32.22 -15.73 -5.42
CA THR A 448 -31.28 -15.69 -6.54
C THR A 448 -29.95 -16.34 -6.18
N ASP A 449 -29.53 -17.30 -7.01
CA ASP A 449 -28.16 -17.77 -7.21
C ASP A 449 -27.44 -18.57 -6.10
N ILE A 450 -28.07 -19.59 -5.53
CA ILE A 450 -27.31 -20.73 -5.03
C ILE A 450 -27.99 -22.00 -5.57
N ARG A 451 -27.23 -22.81 -6.32
CA ARG A 451 -27.64 -24.14 -6.78
C ARG A 451 -28.02 -25.00 -5.56
N LEU A 452 -29.29 -24.97 -5.19
CA LEU A 452 -29.87 -25.86 -4.21
C LEU A 452 -29.94 -27.23 -4.85
N HIS A 453 -29.30 -28.21 -4.22
CA HIS A 453 -29.49 -29.64 -4.55
C HIS A 453 -30.97 -29.94 -4.29
N GLY A 454 -31.63 -30.38 -5.34
CA GLY A 454 -33.08 -30.55 -5.43
C GLY A 454 -33.71 -31.38 -4.34
N ASN A 455 -34.30 -30.75 -3.35
CA ASN A 455 -35.42 -31.23 -2.53
C ASN A 455 -36.03 -30.16 -1.61
N ASP A 456 -35.55 -28.87 -1.63
CA ASP A 456 -36.05 -27.81 -0.74
C ASP A 456 -36.99 -26.80 -1.46
N LEU A 457 -37.70 -27.22 -2.48
CA LEU A 457 -38.62 -26.41 -3.27
C LEU A 457 -40.08 -26.38 -2.73
N GLU A 458 -40.31 -26.90 -1.53
CA GLU A 458 -41.61 -26.76 -0.89
C GLU A 458 -41.76 -25.35 -0.29
N LYS A 459 -42.80 -24.65 -0.69
CA LYS A 459 -43.22 -23.40 -0.06
C LYS A 459 -43.56 -23.67 1.39
N LEU A 460 -42.84 -23.00 2.31
CA LEU A 460 -43.07 -23.14 3.73
C LEU A 460 -44.27 -22.26 4.14
N HIS A 461 -45.28 -22.88 4.66
CA HIS A 461 -46.43 -22.19 5.21
C HIS A 461 -46.08 -21.50 6.52
N ILE A 462 -46.41 -20.21 6.66
CA ILE A 462 -46.25 -19.44 7.90
C ILE A 462 -47.51 -19.65 8.73
N PRO A 463 -47.40 -20.10 10.00
CA PRO A 463 -48.54 -20.26 10.88
C PRO A 463 -49.30 -18.92 11.09
N PRO A 464 -50.61 -18.94 11.29
CA PRO A 464 -51.39 -17.72 11.58
C PRO A 464 -50.83 -17.03 12.82
N TYR A 465 -50.96 -15.71 12.90
CA TYR A 465 -50.42 -14.86 14.00
C TYR A 465 -48.91 -14.89 14.14
N THR A 466 -48.17 -15.29 13.08
CA THR A 466 -46.70 -15.34 13.04
C THR A 466 -46.17 -14.44 11.92
N GLU A 467 -45.22 -13.58 12.25
CA GLU A 467 -44.47 -12.78 11.30
C GLU A 467 -43.02 -13.26 11.19
N VAL A 468 -42.45 -13.26 9.98
CA VAL A 468 -41.11 -13.73 9.71
C VAL A 468 -40.29 -12.62 9.07
N TYR A 469 -39.15 -12.32 9.65
CA TYR A 469 -38.15 -11.40 9.11
C TYR A 469 -36.86 -12.13 8.82
N GLU A 470 -36.26 -11.86 7.68
CA GLU A 470 -34.93 -12.37 7.32
C GLU A 470 -33.93 -11.23 7.22
N ILE A 471 -32.80 -11.34 7.92
CA ILE A 471 -31.67 -10.44 7.79
C ILE A 471 -30.69 -11.07 6.80
N ASP A 472 -30.43 -10.36 5.67
CA ASP A 472 -29.51 -10.77 4.64
C ASP A 472 -28.28 -9.83 4.68
N GLY A 473 -27.22 -10.24 5.37
CA GLY A 473 -25.99 -9.49 5.55
C GLY A 473 -25.52 -9.41 7.01
N PRO A 474 -24.41 -8.75 7.28
CA PRO A 474 -23.88 -8.58 8.64
C PRO A 474 -24.80 -7.70 9.49
N TYR A 475 -24.94 -8.04 10.77
CA TYR A 475 -25.76 -7.28 11.72
C TYR A 475 -24.89 -6.42 12.62
N PHE A 476 -24.72 -5.15 12.26
CA PHE A 476 -23.77 -4.22 12.89
C PHE A 476 -24.35 -2.80 12.96
N PHE A 477 -23.59 -1.86 13.55
CA PHE A 477 -24.02 -0.47 13.77
C PHE A 477 -24.56 0.22 12.49
N GLY A 478 -24.06 -0.15 11.31
CA GLY A 478 -24.49 0.45 10.04
C GLY A 478 -25.97 0.18 9.68
N ILE A 479 -26.60 -0.86 10.21
CA ILE A 479 -28.00 -1.23 9.91
C ILE A 479 -28.98 -0.88 11.02
N ALA A 480 -28.54 -0.21 12.09
CA ALA A 480 -29.37 0.15 13.21
C ALA A 480 -30.67 0.85 12.78
N ASN A 481 -30.58 1.86 11.92
CA ASN A 481 -31.73 2.62 11.43
C ASN A 481 -32.74 1.75 10.63
N LYS A 482 -32.26 0.78 9.83
CA LYS A 482 -33.14 -0.13 9.08
C LYS A 482 -33.93 -1.04 10.03
N PHE A 483 -33.34 -1.36 11.15
CA PHE A 483 -33.98 -2.18 12.17
C PHE A 483 -35.01 -1.39 12.98
N ASP A 484 -34.76 -0.12 13.25
CA ASP A 484 -35.70 0.78 13.88
C ASP A 484 -36.94 1.04 13.01
N GLU A 485 -36.77 1.20 11.70
CA GLU A 485 -37.89 1.30 10.74
C GLU A 485 -38.77 0.05 10.75
N LEU A 486 -38.14 -1.14 10.84
CA LEU A 486 -38.87 -2.40 10.99
C LEU A 486 -39.60 -2.45 12.32
N SER A 487 -38.94 -2.08 13.40
CA SER A 487 -39.56 -2.12 14.72
C SER A 487 -40.72 -1.11 14.86
N GLN A 488 -40.77 -0.04 14.03
CA GLN A 488 -41.86 0.93 13.98
C GLN A 488 -43.03 0.49 13.09
N ARG A 489 -42.79 -0.32 12.05
CA ARG A 489 -43.83 -0.95 11.20
C ARG A 489 -44.54 -2.10 11.91
N ILE A 490 -44.09 -2.48 13.08
CA ILE A 490 -44.57 -3.57 13.91
C ILE A 490 -45.82 -3.10 14.66
N GLY A 491 -46.98 -3.44 14.16
CA GLY A 491 -48.22 -3.03 14.78
C GLY A 491 -49.49 -3.56 14.12
N SER A 492 -49.50 -4.82 13.64
CA SER A 492 -50.80 -5.52 13.56
C SER A 492 -51.07 -6.09 14.97
N GLU A 493 -52.13 -5.62 15.62
CA GLU A 493 -52.49 -5.97 17.01
C GLU A 493 -52.75 -7.47 17.22
N ASP A 494 -52.68 -8.31 16.14
CA ASP A 494 -53.01 -9.73 16.20
C ASP A 494 -51.81 -10.70 16.18
N GLN A 495 -50.57 -10.20 16.05
CA GLN A 495 -49.39 -11.08 15.94
C GLN A 495 -48.91 -11.56 17.31
N LYS A 496 -48.67 -12.89 17.44
CA LYS A 496 -48.20 -13.54 18.70
C LYS A 496 -46.78 -13.99 18.68
N VAL A 497 -46.26 -14.35 17.50
CA VAL A 497 -44.89 -14.87 17.35
C VAL A 497 -44.15 -14.08 16.28
N ARG A 498 -42.89 -13.75 16.59
CA ARG A 498 -41.95 -13.12 15.67
C ARG A 498 -40.78 -14.03 15.44
N ILE A 499 -40.56 -14.45 14.20
CA ILE A 499 -39.39 -15.25 13.81
C ILE A 499 -38.38 -14.32 13.14
N LEU A 500 -37.15 -14.27 13.68
CA LEU A 500 -36.03 -13.59 13.06
C LEU A 500 -35.07 -14.62 12.46
N ARG A 501 -35.05 -14.69 11.12
CA ARG A 501 -34.18 -15.59 10.36
C ARG A 501 -32.81 -14.97 10.18
N MET A 502 -31.78 -15.59 10.74
CA MET A 502 -30.41 -15.08 10.82
C MET A 502 -29.39 -15.92 10.02
N ARG A 503 -29.85 -16.82 9.15
CA ARG A 503 -28.98 -17.75 8.38
C ARG A 503 -27.89 -17.03 7.60
N LYS A 504 -28.18 -15.81 7.09
CA LYS A 504 -27.25 -15.00 6.30
C LYS A 504 -26.51 -13.94 7.11
N VAL A 505 -26.68 -13.93 8.42
CA VAL A 505 -25.94 -13.03 9.32
C VAL A 505 -24.55 -13.60 9.53
N SER A 506 -23.54 -12.98 8.93
CA SER A 506 -22.16 -13.46 9.00
C SER A 506 -21.50 -13.16 10.34
N PHE A 507 -21.77 -11.99 10.92
CA PHE A 507 -21.30 -11.58 12.25
C PHE A 507 -22.27 -10.57 12.88
N MET A 508 -22.13 -10.37 14.18
CA MET A 508 -22.89 -9.39 14.97
C MET A 508 -21.94 -8.62 15.88
N ASP A 509 -22.07 -7.31 15.93
CA ASP A 509 -21.32 -6.43 16.84
C ASP A 509 -22.15 -6.06 18.08
N SER A 510 -21.58 -5.22 18.95
CA SER A 510 -22.26 -4.75 20.18
C SER A 510 -23.54 -3.97 19.90
N THR A 511 -23.61 -3.22 18.81
CA THR A 511 -24.82 -2.48 18.41
C THR A 511 -25.89 -3.43 17.89
N GLY A 512 -25.51 -4.43 17.11
CA GLY A 512 -26.41 -5.50 16.69
C GLY A 512 -27.01 -6.29 17.87
N LEU A 513 -26.17 -6.57 18.91
CA LEU A 513 -26.64 -7.19 20.15
C LEU A 513 -27.67 -6.31 20.86
N HIS A 514 -27.37 -5.03 21.04
CA HIS A 514 -28.28 -4.08 21.70
C HIS A 514 -29.60 -3.95 20.94
N ASN A 515 -29.56 -3.83 19.63
CA ASN A 515 -30.77 -3.75 18.81
C ASN A 515 -31.63 -5.03 18.87
N LEU A 516 -31.00 -6.20 18.97
CA LEU A 516 -31.70 -7.47 19.14
C LEU A 516 -32.34 -7.56 20.55
N GLU A 517 -31.66 -7.08 21.58
CA GLU A 517 -32.19 -6.97 22.94
C GLU A 517 -33.40 -6.04 22.98
N GLU A 518 -33.30 -4.87 22.37
CA GLU A 518 -34.42 -3.92 22.26
C GLU A 518 -35.61 -4.53 21.52
N LEU A 519 -35.36 -5.24 20.42
CA LEU A 519 -36.41 -5.96 19.70
C LEU A 519 -37.09 -7.00 20.58
N TYR A 520 -36.33 -7.80 21.35
CA TYR A 520 -36.86 -8.77 22.30
C TYR A 520 -37.74 -8.10 23.33
N LEU A 521 -37.26 -7.03 23.97
CA LEU A 521 -37.99 -6.30 24.98
C LEU A 521 -39.29 -5.66 24.47
N ARG A 522 -39.25 -5.12 23.25
CA ARG A 522 -40.44 -4.59 22.54
C ARG A 522 -41.43 -5.70 22.21
N SER A 523 -40.97 -6.81 21.65
CA SER A 523 -41.83 -7.96 21.33
C SER A 523 -42.54 -8.45 22.60
N LYS A 524 -41.80 -8.60 23.70
CA LYS A 524 -42.35 -9.03 24.99
C LYS A 524 -43.38 -8.05 25.54
N ARG A 525 -43.17 -6.74 25.41
CA ARG A 525 -44.14 -5.70 25.81
C ARG A 525 -45.45 -5.77 25.00
N CYS A 526 -45.36 -6.17 23.74
CA CYS A 526 -46.51 -6.36 22.86
C CYS A 526 -47.14 -7.76 22.99
N GLY A 527 -46.73 -8.59 23.94
CA GLY A 527 -47.22 -9.95 24.12
C GLY A 527 -46.71 -10.96 23.06
N MET A 528 -45.69 -10.59 22.31
CA MET A 528 -45.15 -11.45 21.25
C MET A 528 -43.92 -12.20 21.75
N THR A 529 -43.81 -13.48 21.35
CA THR A 529 -42.60 -14.29 21.57
C THR A 529 -41.62 -14.19 20.40
N LEU A 530 -40.36 -13.84 20.71
CA LEU A 530 -39.28 -13.79 19.70
C LEU A 530 -38.65 -15.20 19.54
N VAL A 531 -38.58 -15.67 18.31
CA VAL A 531 -37.91 -16.93 17.95
C VAL A 531 -36.79 -16.63 16.95
N LEU A 532 -35.57 -17.11 17.24
CA LEU A 532 -34.43 -16.96 16.33
C LEU A 532 -34.25 -18.24 15.49
N SER A 533 -33.99 -18.07 14.19
CA SER A 533 -33.83 -19.18 13.23
C SER A 533 -32.53 -19.09 12.45
N GLY A 534 -31.82 -20.21 12.35
CA GLY A 534 -30.64 -20.32 11.50
C GLY A 534 -29.42 -19.53 12.00
N VAL A 535 -29.28 -19.37 13.30
CA VAL A 535 -28.14 -18.68 13.92
C VAL A 535 -26.87 -19.52 13.70
N ASN A 536 -25.84 -18.95 13.06
CA ASN A 536 -24.56 -19.63 12.89
C ASN A 536 -23.79 -19.70 14.23
N GLU A 537 -22.78 -20.58 14.30
CA GLU A 537 -22.03 -20.85 15.52
C GLU A 537 -21.35 -19.59 16.11
N GLN A 538 -20.79 -18.74 15.25
CA GLN A 538 -20.11 -17.50 15.66
C GLN A 538 -21.10 -16.51 16.30
N VAL A 539 -22.25 -16.30 15.66
CA VAL A 539 -23.30 -15.40 16.15
C VAL A 539 -23.94 -16.01 17.42
N TYR A 540 -24.18 -17.33 17.45
CA TYR A 540 -24.70 -18.02 18.63
C TYR A 540 -23.80 -17.83 19.85
N HIS A 541 -22.49 -18.02 19.69
CA HIS A 541 -21.53 -17.80 20.79
C HIS A 541 -21.54 -16.35 21.28
N THR A 542 -21.69 -15.38 20.36
CA THR A 542 -21.81 -13.95 20.69
C THR A 542 -23.08 -13.67 21.50
N LEU A 543 -24.22 -14.23 21.10
CA LEU A 543 -25.50 -14.11 21.79
C LEU A 543 -25.48 -14.77 23.17
N GLU A 544 -24.87 -15.96 23.27
CA GLU A 544 -24.74 -16.71 24.53
C GLU A 544 -23.88 -15.95 25.54
N LYS A 545 -22.73 -15.44 25.08
CA LYS A 545 -21.83 -14.64 25.92
C LYS A 545 -22.48 -13.34 26.40
N ALA A 546 -23.36 -12.74 25.61
CA ALA A 546 -24.13 -11.55 25.97
C ALA A 546 -25.36 -11.86 26.84
N GLY A 547 -25.68 -13.14 27.13
CA GLY A 547 -26.84 -13.55 27.93
C GLY A 547 -28.17 -13.55 27.17
N LEU A 548 -28.19 -13.16 25.90
CA LEU A 548 -29.42 -13.02 25.10
C LEU A 548 -30.09 -14.39 24.84
N VAL A 549 -29.31 -15.48 24.70
CA VAL A 549 -29.85 -16.83 24.60
C VAL A 549 -30.66 -17.24 25.81
N ALA A 550 -30.20 -16.84 27.01
CA ALA A 550 -30.92 -17.12 28.26
C ALA A 550 -32.19 -16.25 28.38
N MET A 551 -32.15 -15.00 27.93
CA MET A 551 -33.30 -14.08 27.96
C MET A 551 -34.42 -14.48 27.01
N ILE A 552 -34.04 -14.90 25.77
CA ILE A 552 -34.97 -15.33 24.71
C ILE A 552 -35.53 -16.72 24.99
N GLY A 553 -34.75 -17.56 25.69
CA GLY A 553 -35.00 -18.98 25.94
C GLY A 553 -34.33 -19.86 24.91
N LYS A 554 -33.60 -20.91 25.35
CA LYS A 554 -32.90 -21.85 24.46
C LYS A 554 -33.83 -22.55 23.49
N GLU A 555 -35.06 -22.81 23.93
CA GLU A 555 -36.12 -23.42 23.14
C GLU A 555 -36.59 -22.54 21.97
N ASN A 556 -36.37 -21.25 22.03
CA ASN A 556 -36.73 -20.27 21.02
C ASN A 556 -35.57 -19.96 20.05
N VAL A 557 -34.41 -20.59 20.20
CA VAL A 557 -33.27 -20.49 19.26
C VAL A 557 -33.17 -21.80 18.48
N ARG A 558 -33.52 -21.74 17.18
CA ARG A 558 -33.63 -22.92 16.31
C ARG A 558 -32.59 -22.87 15.18
N ASN A 559 -32.03 -24.03 14.85
CA ASN A 559 -31.00 -24.15 13.80
C ASN A 559 -31.57 -23.96 12.38
N HIS A 560 -32.86 -24.26 12.17
CA HIS A 560 -33.53 -24.19 10.86
C HIS A 560 -34.90 -23.55 10.96
N ILE A 561 -35.34 -22.97 9.83
CA ILE A 561 -36.65 -22.30 9.74
C ILE A 561 -37.81 -23.25 10.08
N ASN A 562 -37.75 -24.51 9.65
CA ASN A 562 -38.79 -25.48 9.94
C ASN A 562 -38.97 -25.70 11.47
N GLY A 563 -37.87 -25.76 12.21
CA GLY A 563 -37.93 -25.84 13.67
C GLY A 563 -38.45 -24.57 14.34
N ALA A 564 -38.23 -23.40 13.72
CA ALA A 564 -38.78 -22.14 14.20
C ALA A 564 -40.27 -22.00 13.90
N LEU A 565 -40.74 -22.46 12.73
CA LEU A 565 -42.16 -22.50 12.37
C LEU A 565 -42.94 -23.48 13.24
N ALA A 566 -42.42 -24.70 13.46
CA ALA A 566 -43.01 -25.66 14.40
C ALA A 566 -43.11 -25.09 15.83
N ARG A 567 -42.08 -24.35 16.27
CA ARG A 567 -42.11 -23.66 17.57
C ARG A 567 -43.17 -22.56 17.61
N ALA A 568 -43.35 -21.84 16.51
CA ALA A 568 -44.40 -20.84 16.41
C ALA A 568 -45.81 -21.46 16.51
N GLU A 569 -46.03 -22.59 15.84
CA GLU A 569 -47.28 -23.35 15.96
C GLU A 569 -47.58 -23.76 17.41
N GLU A 570 -46.60 -24.31 18.11
CA GLU A 570 -46.69 -24.67 19.53
C GLU A 570 -47.10 -23.48 20.41
N LEU A 571 -46.46 -22.32 20.20
CA LEU A 571 -46.72 -21.10 20.94
C LEU A 571 -48.12 -20.56 20.69
N VAL A 572 -48.57 -20.50 19.43
CA VAL A 572 -49.90 -20.04 19.05
C VAL A 572 -50.99 -20.98 19.61
N ALA A 573 -50.79 -22.30 19.53
CA ALA A 573 -51.72 -23.28 20.09
C ALA A 573 -51.85 -23.20 21.61
N SER A 574 -50.72 -22.97 22.32
CA SER A 574 -50.71 -22.86 23.76
C SER A 574 -51.40 -21.61 24.29
N GLU A 575 -51.42 -20.51 23.52
CA GLU A 575 -52.14 -19.29 23.91
C GLU A 575 -53.63 -19.33 23.53
N SER A 576 -54.00 -20.11 22.48
CA SER A 576 -55.40 -20.30 22.10
C SER A 576 -56.15 -21.22 23.10
N ALA A 577 -55.39 -21.95 23.92
CA ALA A 577 -55.91 -22.83 24.96
C ALA A 577 -56.04 -22.16 26.36
N LYS A 578 -55.55 -20.93 26.49
CA LYS A 578 -55.73 -20.06 27.69
C LYS A 578 -56.85 -19.06 27.45
#